data_c945bd08c6865d94ec891876480b80ec
#
_entry.id   c945bd08c6865d94ec891876480b80ec
#
_cell.length_a   1.000
_cell.length_b   1.000
_cell.length_c   1.000
_cell.angle_alpha   90.00
_cell.angle_beta   90.00
_cell.angle_gamma   90.00
#
_symmetry.space_group_name_H-M   'P 1'
#
loop_
_entity.id
_entity.type
_entity.pdbx_description
1 polymer ?
#
loop_
_entity_poly.entity_id
_entity_poly.type
_entity_poly.pdbx_seq_one_letter_code
_entity_poly.pdbx_strand_id
1 'polypeptide(L)'
;IVVSGGGVSEAGEDSVILRNVDAPKLVVDNIKNQQVSLRVEGDGLIQQASVRTDAFLADNTPAGHGIGEIELNGENGLELKLAGNIKNVVNRTPESALSISSGRVDTITVDEKAVDSTLEISSGAEADHVNLDVGTTVTGDGDIGDLVVNAPGSNVSMLPDQIVIRPGDTANIDGENMDSEAAAESVS
;
A
#
# COMPACT_ATOMS: atom_id res chain seq x y z
N ILE A 1 -3.00 -20.42 4.40
CA ILE A 1 -4.40 -20.22 3.96
C ILE A 1 -4.37 -19.72 2.52
N VAL A 2 -5.29 -20.21 1.71
CA VAL A 2 -5.51 -19.72 0.34
C VAL A 2 -6.95 -19.26 0.22
N VAL A 3 -7.15 -18.00 -0.23
CA VAL A 3 -8.46 -17.45 -0.58
C VAL A 3 -8.46 -17.23 -2.09
N SER A 4 -9.24 -18.06 -2.81
CA SER A 4 -9.24 -18.09 -4.28
C SER A 4 -10.57 -17.59 -4.87
N GLY A 5 -11.18 -16.64 -4.24
CA GLY A 5 -12.43 -16.00 -4.63
C GLY A 5 -13.32 -15.71 -3.44
N GLY A 6 -14.36 -14.95 -3.68
CA GLY A 6 -15.36 -14.60 -2.68
C GLY A 6 -15.37 -13.12 -2.32
N GLY A 7 -16.50 -12.68 -1.80
CA GLY A 7 -16.81 -11.28 -1.57
C GLY A 7 -17.20 -10.53 -2.84
N VAL A 8 -17.45 -9.27 -2.65
CA VAL A 8 -17.77 -8.31 -3.70
C VAL A 8 -16.78 -7.14 -3.65
N SER A 9 -17.06 -6.04 -4.29
CA SER A 9 -16.15 -4.90 -4.45
C SER A 9 -15.68 -4.24 -3.15
N GLU A 10 -16.34 -4.48 -2.01
CA GLU A 10 -15.98 -3.88 -0.72
C GLU A 10 -16.06 -4.89 0.41
N ALA A 11 -15.17 -4.74 1.43
CA ALA A 11 -15.24 -5.55 2.63
C ALA A 11 -16.49 -5.18 3.45
N GLY A 12 -17.34 -6.15 3.73
CA GLY A 12 -18.62 -5.96 4.39
C GLY A 12 -19.49 -7.18 4.19
N GLU A 13 -20.73 -6.98 3.78
CA GLU A 13 -21.60 -8.06 3.35
C GLU A 13 -20.95 -8.83 2.19
N ASP A 14 -21.08 -10.13 2.18
CA ASP A 14 -20.51 -11.05 1.21
C ASP A 14 -18.96 -11.14 1.17
N SER A 15 -18.24 -10.47 2.08
CA SER A 15 -16.79 -10.60 2.19
C SER A 15 -16.39 -11.94 2.78
N VAL A 16 -15.21 -12.42 2.41
CA VAL A 16 -14.54 -13.49 3.14
C VAL A 16 -14.05 -12.95 4.47
N ILE A 17 -14.49 -13.50 5.59
CA ILE A 17 -14.12 -13.05 6.93
C ILE A 17 -13.18 -14.06 7.57
N LEU A 18 -11.96 -13.62 7.91
CA LEU A 18 -10.99 -14.36 8.70
C LEU A 18 -11.03 -13.83 10.14
N ARG A 19 -11.59 -14.61 11.06
CA ARG A 19 -11.75 -14.18 12.45
C ARG A 19 -10.88 -15.02 13.38
N ASN A 20 -10.06 -14.37 14.21
CA ASN A 20 -9.14 -15.00 15.16
C ASN A 20 -8.21 -16.02 14.47
N VAL A 21 -7.65 -15.66 13.33
CA VAL A 21 -6.83 -16.57 12.52
C VAL A 21 -5.36 -16.29 12.75
N ASP A 22 -4.64 -17.30 13.24
CA ASP A 22 -3.18 -17.32 13.25
C ASP A 22 -2.66 -18.12 12.06
N ALA A 23 -1.88 -17.46 11.19
CA ALA A 23 -1.32 -18.11 10.03
C ALA A 23 0.05 -17.51 9.64
N PRO A 24 1.04 -18.32 9.26
CA PRO A 24 2.29 -17.80 8.73
C PRO A 24 2.12 -17.15 7.36
N LYS A 25 1.15 -17.62 6.57
CA LYS A 25 0.90 -17.10 5.22
C LYS A 25 -0.55 -17.19 4.81
N LEU A 26 -1.04 -16.08 4.25
CA LEU A 26 -2.27 -15.97 3.48
C LEU A 26 -1.90 -15.75 2.01
N VAL A 27 -2.55 -16.45 1.10
CA VAL A 27 -2.46 -16.20 -0.34
C VAL A 27 -3.84 -15.79 -0.82
N VAL A 28 -3.92 -14.60 -1.40
CA VAL A 28 -5.12 -14.07 -2.06
C VAL A 28 -4.89 -14.20 -3.56
N ASP A 29 -5.56 -15.16 -4.16
CA ASP A 29 -5.38 -15.49 -5.57
C ASP A 29 -6.75 -15.84 -6.18
N ASN A 30 -6.96 -15.52 -7.44
CA ASN A 30 -8.22 -15.82 -8.09
C ASN A 30 -8.01 -16.41 -9.48
N ILE A 31 -8.44 -17.65 -9.63
CA ILE A 31 -8.37 -18.39 -10.89
C ILE A 31 -9.35 -17.82 -11.95
N LYS A 32 -10.29 -16.96 -11.57
CA LYS A 32 -11.40 -16.47 -12.43
C LYS A 32 -11.36 -14.97 -12.72
N ASN A 33 -10.27 -14.26 -12.44
CA ASN A 33 -10.15 -12.79 -12.61
C ASN A 33 -11.32 -12.01 -11.98
N GLN A 34 -11.75 -12.41 -10.78
CA GLN A 34 -12.75 -11.70 -10.00
C GLN A 34 -12.07 -11.08 -8.79
N GLN A 35 -12.41 -9.86 -8.46
CA GLN A 35 -11.93 -9.21 -7.26
C GLN A 35 -12.26 -10.04 -6.01
N VAL A 36 -11.31 -10.14 -5.10
CA VAL A 36 -11.48 -10.79 -3.79
C VAL A 36 -11.69 -9.71 -2.73
N SER A 37 -12.80 -9.79 -2.00
CA SER A 37 -13.04 -8.95 -0.84
C SER A 37 -12.84 -9.76 0.44
N LEU A 38 -11.92 -9.30 1.30
CA LEU A 38 -11.51 -10.01 2.51
C LEU A 38 -11.44 -9.06 3.70
N ARG A 39 -11.93 -9.52 4.84
CA ARG A 39 -11.85 -8.81 6.12
C ARG A 39 -11.21 -9.68 7.18
N VAL A 40 -10.25 -9.13 7.90
CA VAL A 40 -9.60 -9.77 9.05
C VAL A 40 -10.12 -9.13 10.33
N GLU A 41 -10.51 -9.95 11.31
CA GLU A 41 -11.10 -9.53 12.57
C GLU A 41 -10.60 -10.34 13.77
N GLY A 42 -10.63 -9.71 14.95
CA GLY A 42 -10.29 -10.35 16.23
C GLY A 42 -8.80 -10.34 16.52
N ASP A 43 -8.32 -11.30 17.31
CA ASP A 43 -7.00 -11.26 17.93
C ASP A 43 -5.96 -12.14 17.21
N GLY A 44 -6.27 -12.67 16.02
CA GLY A 44 -5.34 -13.48 15.24
C GLY A 44 -4.26 -12.67 14.54
N LEU A 45 -3.15 -13.33 14.18
CA LEU A 45 -2.04 -12.75 13.44
C LEU A 45 -1.75 -13.55 12.17
N ILE A 46 -1.87 -12.89 11.03
CA ILE A 46 -1.40 -13.37 9.73
C ILE A 46 -0.05 -12.71 9.47
N GLN A 47 1.04 -13.49 9.49
CA GLN A 47 2.38 -12.91 9.37
C GLN A 47 2.62 -12.25 8.02
N GLN A 48 2.18 -12.89 6.93
CA GLN A 48 2.31 -12.36 5.56
C GLN A 48 1.08 -12.69 4.71
N ALA A 49 0.60 -11.71 3.97
CA ALA A 49 -0.40 -11.88 2.91
C ALA A 49 0.23 -11.63 1.54
N SER A 50 0.17 -12.60 0.65
CA SER A 50 0.61 -12.50 -0.74
C SER A 50 -0.62 -12.29 -1.63
N VAL A 51 -0.72 -11.12 -2.27
CA VAL A 51 -1.85 -10.70 -3.10
C VAL A 51 -1.45 -10.83 -4.57
N ARG A 52 -2.19 -11.64 -5.32
CA ARG A 52 -1.90 -12.00 -6.71
C ARG A 52 -3.05 -11.68 -7.67
N THR A 53 -4.13 -11.14 -7.17
CA THR A 53 -5.33 -10.77 -7.92
C THR A 53 -5.89 -9.48 -7.36
N ASP A 54 -6.76 -8.82 -8.09
CA ASP A 54 -7.48 -7.66 -7.60
C ASP A 54 -8.19 -7.97 -6.29
N ALA A 55 -7.99 -7.11 -5.30
CA ALA A 55 -8.53 -7.36 -3.97
C ALA A 55 -8.90 -6.07 -3.22
N PHE A 56 -9.85 -6.22 -2.31
CA PHE A 56 -10.08 -5.31 -1.20
C PHE A 56 -9.78 -6.04 0.10
N LEU A 57 -8.81 -5.55 0.87
CA LEU A 57 -8.44 -6.09 2.16
C LEU A 57 -8.72 -5.07 3.27
N ALA A 58 -9.53 -5.47 4.25
CA ALA A 58 -9.79 -4.66 5.43
C ALA A 58 -9.23 -5.33 6.67
N ASP A 59 -8.37 -4.64 7.41
CA ASP A 59 -7.85 -5.08 8.70
C ASP A 59 -8.56 -4.33 9.82
N ASN A 60 -9.51 -5.01 10.46
CA ASN A 60 -10.30 -4.50 11.57
C ASN A 60 -9.87 -5.11 12.92
N THR A 61 -8.61 -5.41 13.05
CA THR A 61 -8.05 -6.01 14.27
C THR A 61 -7.48 -4.96 15.23
N PRO A 62 -7.31 -5.29 16.51
CA PRO A 62 -6.57 -4.45 17.45
C PRO A 62 -5.08 -4.35 17.07
N ALA A 63 -4.41 -3.33 17.56
CA ALA A 63 -2.97 -3.14 17.36
C ALA A 63 -2.17 -4.39 17.77
N GLY A 64 -1.22 -4.80 16.91
CA GLY A 64 -0.39 -5.97 17.11
C GLY A 64 -0.98 -7.29 16.60
N HIS A 65 -2.18 -7.26 16.07
CA HIS A 65 -2.88 -8.37 15.42
C HIS A 65 -3.09 -8.08 13.92
N GLY A 66 -3.85 -8.91 13.23
CA GLY A 66 -4.21 -8.73 11.83
C GLY A 66 -3.13 -9.16 10.85
N ILE A 67 -2.83 -8.32 9.85
CA ILE A 67 -1.88 -8.67 8.79
C ILE A 67 -0.56 -7.92 9.03
N GLY A 68 0.51 -8.68 9.27
CA GLY A 68 1.85 -8.12 9.53
C GLY A 68 2.50 -7.52 8.28
N GLU A 69 2.41 -8.20 7.14
CA GLU A 69 2.93 -7.72 5.86
C GLU A 69 1.98 -8.10 4.72
N ILE A 70 1.75 -7.15 3.82
CA ILE A 70 1.03 -7.38 2.56
C ILE A 70 2.02 -7.22 1.41
N GLU A 71 2.15 -8.25 0.59
CA GLU A 71 3.00 -8.25 -0.60
C GLU A 71 2.12 -8.36 -1.86
N LEU A 72 2.18 -7.33 -2.73
CA LEU A 72 1.61 -7.40 -4.07
C LEU A 72 2.66 -8.04 -4.98
N ASN A 73 2.33 -9.21 -5.50
CA ASN A 73 3.23 -9.99 -6.36
C ASN A 73 2.44 -10.77 -7.43
N GLY A 74 1.42 -10.15 -7.97
CA GLY A 74 0.57 -10.67 -9.04
C GLY A 74 1.08 -10.36 -10.43
N GLU A 75 0.19 -10.50 -11.40
CA GLU A 75 0.41 -10.08 -12.77
C GLU A 75 0.28 -8.55 -12.91
N ASN A 76 0.72 -7.97 -14.03
CA ASN A 76 0.62 -6.54 -14.30
C ASN A 76 -0.84 -6.04 -14.22
N GLY A 77 -1.01 -4.79 -13.79
CA GLY A 77 -2.30 -4.13 -13.72
C GLY A 77 -3.16 -4.51 -12.52
N LEU A 78 -2.56 -5.11 -11.48
CA LEU A 78 -3.28 -5.51 -10.26
C LEU A 78 -3.77 -4.29 -9.47
N GLU A 79 -5.03 -4.33 -9.05
CA GLU A 79 -5.62 -3.31 -8.18
C GLU A 79 -5.77 -3.87 -6.75
N LEU A 80 -5.14 -3.19 -5.77
CA LEU A 80 -5.31 -3.49 -4.36
C LEU A 80 -5.81 -2.28 -3.58
N LYS A 81 -6.96 -2.43 -2.95
CA LYS A 81 -7.52 -1.46 -2.03
C LYS A 81 -7.39 -1.96 -0.59
N LEU A 82 -6.87 -1.11 0.27
CA LEU A 82 -6.63 -1.40 1.68
C LEU A 82 -7.46 -0.50 2.59
N ALA A 83 -7.89 -1.04 3.72
CA ALA A 83 -8.54 -0.30 4.80
C ALA A 83 -8.10 -0.84 6.17
N GLY A 84 -8.06 0.03 7.18
CA GLY A 84 -7.69 -0.34 8.55
C GLY A 84 -6.21 -0.12 8.86
N ASN A 85 -5.72 -0.77 9.92
CA ASN A 85 -4.35 -0.56 10.40
C ASN A 85 -3.45 -1.69 9.91
N ILE A 86 -2.54 -1.36 8.99
CA ILE A 86 -1.65 -2.31 8.34
C ILE A 86 -0.22 -1.95 8.66
N LYS A 87 0.59 -2.93 8.99
CA LYS A 87 1.97 -2.68 9.37
C LYS A 87 2.90 -2.42 8.18
N ASN A 88 2.96 -3.36 7.25
CA ASN A 88 3.85 -3.24 6.11
C ASN A 88 3.13 -3.60 4.80
N VAL A 89 3.39 -2.80 3.75
CA VAL A 89 2.94 -3.09 2.39
C VAL A 89 4.14 -3.00 1.46
N VAL A 90 4.36 -4.05 0.67
CA VAL A 90 5.41 -4.09 -0.36
C VAL A 90 4.77 -4.33 -1.72
N ASN A 91 4.85 -3.35 -2.59
CA ASN A 91 4.38 -3.47 -3.97
C ASN A 91 5.52 -3.90 -4.88
N ARG A 92 5.39 -5.07 -5.53
CA ARG A 92 6.33 -5.60 -6.53
C ARG A 92 5.67 -5.87 -7.87
N THR A 93 4.45 -5.40 -8.05
CA THR A 93 3.67 -5.66 -9.28
C THR A 93 3.75 -4.47 -10.21
N PRO A 94 4.22 -4.63 -11.45
CA PRO A 94 4.20 -3.57 -12.45
C PRO A 94 2.78 -3.12 -12.80
N GLU A 95 2.64 -1.85 -13.21
CA GLU A 95 1.38 -1.25 -13.66
C GLU A 95 0.25 -1.36 -12.63
N SER A 96 0.57 -1.61 -11.36
CA SER A 96 -0.41 -1.82 -10.31
C SER A 96 -0.97 -0.51 -9.73
N ALA A 97 -2.18 -0.59 -9.19
CA ALA A 97 -2.81 0.48 -8.43
C ALA A 97 -3.00 0.03 -6.98
N LEU A 98 -2.26 0.67 -6.06
CA LEU A 98 -2.41 0.51 -4.62
C LEU A 98 -3.18 1.70 -4.05
N SER A 99 -4.27 1.46 -3.34
CA SER A 99 -5.09 2.50 -2.71
C SER A 99 -5.25 2.24 -1.22
N ILE A 100 -4.94 3.22 -0.38
CA ILE A 100 -5.23 3.22 1.05
C ILE A 100 -6.49 4.06 1.26
N SER A 101 -7.61 3.38 1.49
CA SER A 101 -8.92 4.02 1.55
C SER A 101 -9.27 4.58 2.93
N SER A 102 -8.70 4.03 4.00
CA SER A 102 -8.88 4.51 5.38
C SER A 102 -7.91 3.82 6.33
N GLY A 103 -7.68 4.42 7.49
CA GLY A 103 -6.80 3.88 8.52
C GLY A 103 -5.33 4.27 8.31
N ARG A 104 -4.43 3.48 8.86
CA ARG A 104 -2.99 3.79 8.89
C ARG A 104 -2.15 2.64 8.37
N VAL A 105 -1.14 2.95 7.59
CA VAL A 105 -0.09 2.02 7.17
C VAL A 105 1.25 2.50 7.72
N ASP A 106 1.93 1.66 8.52
CA ASP A 106 3.22 2.07 9.11
C ASP A 106 4.30 2.23 8.02
N THR A 107 4.38 1.29 7.06
CA THR A 107 5.38 1.37 5.99
C THR A 107 4.81 0.89 4.65
N ILE A 108 4.98 1.71 3.61
CA ILE A 108 4.72 1.34 2.22
C ILE A 108 6.04 1.37 1.45
N THR A 109 6.37 0.29 0.75
CA THR A 109 7.50 0.24 -0.17
C THR A 109 7.02 -0.06 -1.57
N VAL A 110 7.31 0.83 -2.51
CA VAL A 110 7.15 0.60 -3.95
C VAL A 110 8.50 0.14 -4.48
N ASP A 111 8.65 -1.18 -4.62
CA ASP A 111 9.89 -1.87 -5.01
C ASP A 111 10.27 -1.53 -6.46
N GLU A 112 11.54 -1.64 -6.83
CA GLU A 112 12.08 -1.38 -8.18
C GLU A 112 11.37 -2.14 -9.31
N LYS A 113 10.69 -3.24 -8.98
CA LYS A 113 9.91 -4.05 -9.94
C LYS A 113 8.55 -3.48 -10.26
N ALA A 114 8.01 -2.61 -9.40
CA ALA A 114 6.66 -2.04 -9.54
C ALA A 114 6.66 -0.82 -10.48
N VAL A 115 7.25 -0.97 -11.66
CA VAL A 115 7.31 0.08 -12.68
C VAL A 115 5.91 0.50 -13.11
N ASP A 116 5.73 1.80 -13.40
CA ASP A 116 4.46 2.40 -13.83
C ASP A 116 3.28 2.18 -12.86
N SER A 117 3.60 1.94 -11.57
CA SER A 117 2.58 1.79 -10.53
C SER A 117 2.10 3.11 -9.97
N THR A 118 0.92 3.08 -9.37
CA THR A 118 0.30 4.21 -8.68
C THR A 118 0.02 3.89 -7.22
N LEU A 119 0.14 4.91 -6.36
CA LEU A 119 -0.26 4.85 -4.95
C LEU A 119 -1.27 5.96 -4.68
N GLU A 120 -2.44 5.62 -4.17
CA GLU A 120 -3.44 6.57 -3.72
C GLU A 120 -3.59 6.50 -2.20
N ILE A 121 -3.50 7.65 -1.53
CA ILE A 121 -3.78 7.77 -0.09
C ILE A 121 -5.00 8.68 0.06
N SER A 122 -6.14 8.08 0.36
CA SER A 122 -7.43 8.80 0.42
C SER A 122 -7.48 9.71 1.66
N SER A 123 -8.34 10.71 1.60
CA SER A 123 -8.59 11.61 2.74
C SER A 123 -8.93 10.83 4.01
N GLY A 124 -8.23 11.12 5.10
CA GLY A 124 -8.36 10.43 6.39
C GLY A 124 -7.62 9.09 6.48
N ALA A 125 -6.85 8.72 5.45
CA ALA A 125 -5.85 7.66 5.52
C ALA A 125 -4.47 8.27 5.78
N GLU A 126 -3.59 7.50 6.42
CA GLU A 126 -2.23 7.92 6.79
C GLU A 126 -1.22 6.84 6.39
N ALA A 127 -0.07 7.26 5.88
CA ALA A 127 1.10 6.40 5.70
C ALA A 127 2.30 7.02 6.44
N ASP A 128 2.84 6.33 7.45
CA ASP A 128 3.93 6.89 8.24
C ASP A 128 5.22 7.00 7.44
N HIS A 129 5.57 5.94 6.72
CA HIS A 129 6.77 5.87 5.91
C HIS A 129 6.46 5.36 4.51
N VAL A 130 6.80 6.13 3.49
CA VAL A 130 6.66 5.75 2.08
C VAL A 130 8.03 5.72 1.42
N ASN A 131 8.44 4.56 0.93
CA ASN A 131 9.68 4.36 0.19
C ASN A 131 9.37 4.11 -1.29
N LEU A 132 9.91 4.95 -2.18
CA LEU A 132 9.75 4.85 -3.62
C LEU A 132 11.09 4.45 -4.25
N ASP A 133 11.25 3.15 -4.54
CA ASP A 133 12.46 2.60 -5.17
C ASP A 133 12.37 2.61 -6.71
N VAL A 134 11.27 3.09 -7.25
CA VAL A 134 11.00 3.32 -8.68
C VAL A 134 10.15 4.57 -8.85
N GLY A 135 10.20 5.21 -10.01
CA GLY A 135 9.35 6.36 -10.35
C GLY A 135 7.87 6.00 -10.20
N THR A 136 7.18 6.64 -9.27
CA THR A 136 5.80 6.32 -8.86
C THR A 136 4.95 7.57 -8.86
N THR A 137 3.70 7.46 -9.30
CA THR A 137 2.69 8.50 -9.12
C THR A 137 1.94 8.27 -7.81
N VAL A 138 2.06 9.23 -6.88
CA VAL A 138 1.35 9.23 -5.60
C VAL A 138 0.30 10.32 -5.61
N THR A 139 -0.95 9.95 -5.34
CA THR A 139 -2.12 10.86 -5.39
C THR A 139 -2.98 10.73 -4.14
N GLY A 140 -3.90 11.67 -3.96
CA GLY A 140 -4.89 11.67 -2.88
C GLY A 140 -4.77 12.89 -1.99
N ASP A 141 -5.57 12.92 -0.92
CA ASP A 141 -5.64 13.98 0.08
C ASP A 141 -5.40 13.43 1.51
N GLY A 142 -4.75 12.28 1.60
CA GLY A 142 -4.32 11.69 2.87
C GLY A 142 -2.96 12.20 3.31
N ASP A 143 -2.49 11.70 4.44
CA ASP A 143 -1.25 12.17 5.06
C ASP A 143 -0.08 11.20 4.81
N ILE A 144 1.11 11.76 4.56
CA ILE A 144 2.38 11.04 4.51
C ILE A 144 3.32 11.64 5.56
N GLY A 145 3.80 10.83 6.50
CA GLY A 145 4.83 11.24 7.44
C GLY A 145 6.18 11.41 6.73
N ASP A 146 6.89 10.33 6.53
CA ASP A 146 8.21 10.34 5.89
C ASP A 146 8.11 9.81 4.44
N LEU A 147 8.58 10.59 3.48
CA LEU A 147 8.75 10.16 2.09
C LEU A 147 10.24 9.99 1.76
N VAL A 148 10.61 8.82 1.28
CA VAL A 148 11.96 8.52 0.77
C VAL A 148 11.87 8.21 -0.72
N VAL A 149 12.56 9.00 -1.55
CA VAL A 149 12.62 8.81 -3.00
C VAL A 149 14.02 8.31 -3.38
N ASN A 150 14.10 7.06 -3.81
CA ASN A 150 15.35 6.38 -4.19
C ASN A 150 15.51 6.24 -5.71
N ALA A 151 14.57 6.74 -6.50
CA ALA A 151 14.62 6.70 -7.96
C ALA A 151 13.97 7.96 -8.57
N PRO A 152 14.44 8.42 -9.73
CA PRO A 152 13.85 9.59 -10.40
C PRO A 152 12.48 9.29 -10.98
N GLY A 153 11.71 10.35 -11.27
CA GLY A 153 10.44 10.28 -11.99
C GLY A 153 9.21 10.09 -11.09
N SER A 154 9.36 10.19 -9.77
CA SER A 154 8.21 10.20 -8.87
C SER A 154 7.46 11.54 -8.94
N ASN A 155 6.12 11.43 -8.88
CA ASN A 155 5.21 12.57 -8.84
C ASN A 155 4.24 12.38 -7.66
N VAL A 156 4.34 13.24 -6.64
CA VAL A 156 3.58 13.17 -5.40
C VAL A 156 2.71 14.42 -5.28
N SER A 157 1.39 14.25 -5.24
CA SER A 157 0.42 15.37 -5.28
C SER A 157 0.18 16.03 -3.92
N MET A 158 0.75 15.52 -2.84
CA MET A 158 0.66 16.07 -1.49
C MET A 158 2.05 16.38 -0.95
N LEU A 159 2.11 17.23 0.08
CA LEU A 159 3.36 17.57 0.78
C LEU A 159 3.51 16.64 2.01
N PRO A 160 4.53 15.74 2.04
CA PRO A 160 4.86 14.95 3.22
C PRO A 160 5.43 15.79 4.36
N ASP A 161 5.35 15.27 5.61
CA ASP A 161 5.96 15.94 6.77
C ASP A 161 7.50 15.98 6.67
N GLN A 162 8.09 14.90 6.13
CA GLN A 162 9.54 14.83 5.86
C GLN A 162 9.80 14.24 4.48
N ILE A 163 10.82 14.76 3.81
CA ILE A 163 11.19 14.35 2.46
C ILE A 163 12.68 14.07 2.42
N VAL A 164 13.04 12.89 1.91
CA VAL A 164 14.43 12.52 1.61
C VAL A 164 14.51 12.06 0.15
N ILE A 165 15.30 12.76 -0.66
CA ILE A 165 15.57 12.37 -2.06
C ILE A 165 17.02 11.92 -2.16
N ARG A 166 17.26 10.78 -2.80
CA ARG A 166 18.61 10.27 -3.02
C ARG A 166 19.44 11.25 -3.84
N PRO A 167 20.70 11.53 -3.47
CA PRO A 167 21.57 12.44 -4.23
C PRO A 167 21.67 12.06 -5.71
N GLY A 168 21.35 13.03 -6.58
CA GLY A 168 21.34 12.87 -8.04
C GLY A 168 19.98 12.49 -8.62
N ASP A 169 18.98 12.18 -7.80
CA ASP A 169 17.61 11.97 -8.24
C ASP A 169 16.76 13.25 -8.05
N THR A 170 15.61 13.29 -8.70
CA THR A 170 14.62 14.37 -8.59
C THR A 170 13.23 13.80 -8.53
N ALA A 171 12.31 14.50 -7.84
CA ALA A 171 10.88 14.19 -7.79
C ALA A 171 10.05 15.46 -7.92
N ASN A 172 8.84 15.35 -8.46
CA ASN A 172 7.85 16.42 -8.37
C ASN A 172 7.00 16.17 -7.12
N ILE A 173 7.00 17.12 -6.18
CA ILE A 173 6.27 17.02 -4.91
C ILE A 173 5.42 18.27 -4.75
N ASP A 174 4.12 18.12 -4.61
CA ASP A 174 3.13 19.20 -4.53
C ASP A 174 3.29 20.25 -5.66
N GLY A 175 3.62 19.77 -6.88
CA GLY A 175 3.81 20.60 -8.05
C GLY A 175 5.20 21.24 -8.18
N GLU A 176 6.09 21.05 -7.21
CA GLU A 176 7.45 21.56 -7.22
C GLU A 176 8.47 20.46 -7.57
N ASN A 177 9.42 20.79 -8.45
CA ASN A 177 10.50 19.85 -8.76
C ASN A 177 11.61 19.99 -7.71
N MET A 178 11.81 18.95 -6.92
CA MET A 178 12.77 18.91 -5.83
C MET A 178 13.90 17.93 -6.11
N ASP A 179 15.09 18.27 -5.62
CA ASP A 179 16.25 17.39 -5.49
C ASP A 179 16.61 17.20 -4.00
N SER A 180 17.71 16.53 -3.72
CA SER A 180 18.13 16.24 -2.34
C SER A 180 18.45 17.50 -1.51
N GLU A 181 18.84 18.62 -2.14
CA GLU A 181 19.14 19.89 -1.46
C GLU A 181 17.84 20.63 -1.14
N ALA A 182 16.93 20.76 -2.12
CA ALA A 182 15.62 21.37 -1.93
C ALA A 182 14.74 20.62 -0.91
N ALA A 183 14.79 19.30 -0.90
CA ALA A 183 14.08 18.48 0.08
C ALA A 183 14.56 18.74 1.52
N ALA A 184 15.85 18.92 1.75
CA ALA A 184 16.40 19.21 3.06
C ALA A 184 16.00 20.61 3.59
N GLU A 185 15.74 21.56 2.71
CA GLU A 185 15.31 22.94 3.06
C GLU A 185 13.81 23.03 3.35
N SER A 186 12.98 22.18 2.73
CA SER A 186 11.52 22.23 2.85
C SER A 186 10.99 21.80 4.22
N VAL A 187 11.81 21.10 5.03
CA VAL A 187 11.46 20.50 6.33
C VAL A 187 12.01 21.33 7.51
N SER A 188 12.62 22.46 7.29
CA SER A 188 13.17 23.38 8.30
C SER A 188 12.25 24.58 8.51
#